data_1a3f1382294c539a8ecd7e0bfd6f80d5
#
_entry.id   1a3f1382294c539a8ecd7e0bfd6f80d5
#
_cell.length_a   1.000
_cell.length_b   1.000
_cell.length_c   1.000
_cell.angle_alpha   90.00
_cell.angle_beta   90.00
_cell.angle_gamma   90.00
#
_symmetry.space_group_name_H-M   'P 1'
#
loop_
_entity.id
_entity.type
_entity.pdbx_description
1 polymer ?
#
loop_
_entity_poly.entity_id
_entity_poly.type
_entity_poly.pdbx_seq_one_letter_code
_entity_poly.pdbx_strand_id
1 'polypeptide(L)'
;YHRLFNSPISEAAIVGTAVGAAMEGGRPIVELMYCDFMGRAGDEVFNQMPKWQAMSGGLLKLPIVLRVSVGSKYGAQHSQDWSALCAHVPGLKVVFPATPYSAKGLLAAALSGNDPVVFFESQLLYNQTEIFQPGGVPAEYYKLPIGEPAIIQPGSDLTILTFGATLYRAVAAAKEFKEKFGISVEVIDGRTLVPFNHAVLADSVKKTGKLILASDACERGSYLHTIASQISQIAFDYLDAPPCVIGAANWIVPPAEMEREYFPMPFSFLDAYHQQIAPLPGYTPVFPRTPEEFIYENKLGV
;
A
#
# COMPACT_ATOMS: atom_id res chain seq x y z
N TYR A 1 -11.45 22.47 -22.12
CA TYR A 1 -10.83 22.61 -20.79
C TYR A 1 -9.41 23.13 -20.97
N HIS A 2 -9.13 24.39 -20.60
CA HIS A 2 -7.83 25.04 -20.80
C HIS A 2 -6.71 24.54 -19.86
N ARG A 3 -7.01 23.62 -18.93
CA ARG A 3 -6.06 23.12 -17.92
C ARG A 3 -5.89 21.60 -17.97
N LEU A 4 -6.41 20.93 -18.98
CA LEU A 4 -6.25 19.51 -19.19
C LEU A 4 -5.49 19.29 -20.51
N PHE A 5 -4.40 18.55 -20.43
CA PHE A 5 -3.53 18.26 -21.57
C PHE A 5 -3.34 16.76 -21.71
N ASN A 6 -3.57 16.23 -22.89
CA ASN A 6 -3.08 14.92 -23.26
C ASN A 6 -1.65 15.08 -23.77
N SER A 7 -0.71 14.46 -23.07
CA SER A 7 0.68 14.45 -23.49
C SER A 7 0.95 13.31 -24.49
N PRO A 8 1.89 13.46 -25.43
CA PRO A 8 2.53 12.31 -26.05
C PRO A 8 3.09 11.35 -24.99
N ILE A 9 3.16 10.06 -25.30
CA ILE A 9 3.68 9.04 -24.38
C ILE A 9 5.18 9.26 -24.18
N SER A 10 5.52 10.01 -23.13
CA SER A 10 6.89 10.29 -22.70
C SER A 10 6.86 10.62 -21.20
N GLU A 11 7.06 9.62 -20.36
CA GLU A 11 6.89 9.72 -18.91
C GLU A 11 7.85 10.74 -18.29
N ALA A 12 9.11 10.77 -18.74
CA ALA A 12 10.08 11.78 -18.30
C ALA A 12 9.61 13.22 -18.62
N ALA A 13 9.09 13.45 -19.83
CA ALA A 13 8.56 14.77 -20.20
C ALA A 13 7.30 15.13 -19.41
N ILE A 14 6.42 14.18 -19.16
CA ILE A 14 5.19 14.39 -18.37
C ILE A 14 5.54 14.84 -16.96
N VAL A 15 6.38 14.08 -16.25
CA VAL A 15 6.74 14.38 -14.86
C VAL A 15 7.67 15.59 -14.78
N GLY A 16 8.67 15.70 -15.67
CA GLY A 16 9.59 16.83 -15.70
C GLY A 16 8.89 18.17 -15.95
N THR A 17 7.92 18.21 -16.88
CA THR A 17 7.09 19.40 -17.10
C THR A 17 6.28 19.75 -15.84
N ALA A 18 5.75 18.76 -15.13
CA ALA A 18 5.03 18.99 -13.89
C ALA A 18 5.95 19.55 -12.78
N VAL A 19 7.18 19.05 -12.69
CA VAL A 19 8.19 19.61 -11.76
C VAL A 19 8.42 21.09 -12.06
N GLY A 20 8.71 21.45 -13.32
CA GLY A 20 8.90 22.84 -13.72
C GLY A 20 7.66 23.71 -13.46
N ALA A 21 6.46 23.22 -13.79
CA ALA A 21 5.22 23.92 -13.52
C ALA A 21 4.97 24.17 -12.02
N ALA A 22 5.33 23.21 -11.17
CA ALA A 22 5.21 23.37 -9.73
C ALA A 22 6.22 24.39 -9.17
N MET A 23 7.44 24.42 -9.70
CA MET A 23 8.47 25.41 -9.31
C MET A 23 8.00 26.84 -9.62
N GLU A 24 7.21 27.04 -10.67
CA GLU A 24 6.58 28.31 -11.04
C GLU A 24 5.26 28.58 -10.32
N GLY A 25 4.94 27.81 -9.26
CA GLY A 25 3.75 28.01 -8.42
C GLY A 25 2.49 27.31 -8.92
N GLY A 26 2.57 26.50 -9.96
CA GLY A 26 1.48 25.62 -10.39
C GLY A 26 1.20 24.49 -9.39
N ARG A 27 0.02 23.88 -9.51
CA ARG A 27 -0.37 22.67 -8.75
C ARG A 27 -0.75 21.55 -9.72
N PRO A 28 0.22 20.93 -10.39
CA PRO A 28 -0.06 19.91 -11.38
C PRO A 28 -0.52 18.60 -10.75
N ILE A 29 -1.47 17.97 -11.44
CA ILE A 29 -1.79 16.57 -11.28
C ILE A 29 -1.33 15.88 -12.54
N VAL A 30 -0.48 14.90 -12.41
CA VAL A 30 0.00 14.09 -13.54
C VAL A 30 -0.39 12.64 -13.32
N GLU A 31 -0.59 11.94 -14.41
CA GLU A 31 -0.96 10.53 -14.40
C GLU A 31 0.01 9.73 -15.25
N LEU A 32 0.54 8.67 -14.67
CA LEU A 32 1.15 7.55 -15.39
C LEU A 32 0.21 6.36 -15.26
N MET A 33 -0.22 5.78 -16.38
CA MET A 33 -1.26 4.73 -16.37
C MET A 33 -0.91 3.54 -15.50
N TYR A 34 0.40 3.18 -15.43
CA TYR A 34 0.93 2.12 -14.59
C TYR A 34 2.20 2.55 -13.89
N CYS A 35 2.35 2.15 -12.64
CA CYS A 35 3.55 2.46 -11.86
C CYS A 35 4.83 1.83 -12.46
N ASP A 36 4.68 0.78 -13.23
CA ASP A 36 5.74 0.10 -13.97
C ASP A 36 6.52 1.07 -14.88
N PHE A 37 5.86 2.11 -15.39
CA PHE A 37 6.49 3.11 -16.26
C PHE A 37 7.18 4.25 -15.53
N MET A 38 7.10 4.33 -14.21
CA MET A 38 7.87 5.32 -13.44
C MET A 38 9.37 5.20 -13.69
N GLY A 39 9.87 4.00 -14.04
CA GLY A 39 11.27 3.81 -14.41
C GLY A 39 11.73 4.66 -15.60
N ARG A 40 10.82 5.03 -16.52
CA ARG A 40 11.09 5.95 -17.64
C ARG A 40 11.23 7.40 -17.21
N ALA A 41 10.66 7.76 -16.06
CA ALA A 41 10.75 9.07 -15.42
C ALA A 41 11.56 8.98 -14.11
N GLY A 42 12.53 8.09 -14.05
CA GLY A 42 13.24 7.77 -12.82
C GLY A 42 13.94 8.97 -12.19
N ASP A 43 14.61 9.82 -12.98
CA ASP A 43 15.22 11.05 -12.45
C ASP A 43 14.15 12.02 -11.94
N GLU A 44 13.10 12.23 -12.70
CA GLU A 44 12.04 13.17 -12.34
C GLU A 44 11.31 12.75 -11.08
N VAL A 45 11.00 11.46 -10.92
CA VAL A 45 10.27 10.93 -9.76
C VAL A 45 11.15 10.78 -8.53
N PHE A 46 12.37 10.21 -8.67
CA PHE A 46 13.20 9.82 -7.53
C PHE A 46 14.29 10.84 -7.19
N ASN A 47 14.51 11.84 -8.03
CA ASN A 47 15.53 12.86 -7.85
C ASN A 47 14.94 14.28 -7.87
N GLN A 48 14.20 14.66 -8.89
CA GLN A 48 13.71 16.04 -9.05
C GLN A 48 12.55 16.34 -8.08
N MET A 49 11.47 15.56 -8.13
CA MET A 49 10.31 15.76 -7.24
C MET A 49 10.69 15.84 -5.75
N PRO A 50 11.45 14.90 -5.18
CA PRO A 50 11.70 14.87 -3.73
C PRO A 50 12.68 15.93 -3.22
N LYS A 51 13.57 16.46 -4.08
CA LYS A 51 14.74 17.19 -3.60
C LYS A 51 14.70 18.71 -3.80
N TRP A 52 13.97 19.23 -4.77
CA TRP A 52 13.99 20.66 -5.08
C TRP A 52 13.60 21.56 -3.90
N GLN A 53 12.68 21.14 -3.04
CA GLN A 53 12.37 21.91 -1.84
C GLN A 53 13.61 22.07 -0.93
N ALA A 54 14.32 20.98 -0.68
CA ALA A 54 15.53 21.00 0.15
C ALA A 54 16.69 21.77 -0.54
N MET A 55 16.92 21.50 -1.83
CA MET A 55 18.00 22.15 -2.60
C MET A 55 17.80 23.66 -2.71
N SER A 56 16.57 24.15 -2.71
CA SER A 56 16.26 25.59 -2.73
C SER A 56 16.25 26.23 -1.33
N GLY A 57 16.60 25.50 -0.28
CA GLY A 57 16.50 26.01 1.10
C GLY A 57 15.05 26.28 1.54
N GLY A 58 14.07 25.58 0.93
CA GLY A 58 12.64 25.73 1.22
C GLY A 58 11.96 26.89 0.47
N LEU A 59 12.65 27.60 -0.42
CA LEU A 59 12.08 28.67 -1.23
C LEU A 59 11.02 28.11 -2.21
N LEU A 60 11.34 27.02 -2.89
CA LEU A 60 10.42 26.37 -3.80
C LEU A 60 9.47 25.44 -3.04
N LYS A 61 8.24 25.34 -3.52
CA LYS A 61 7.26 24.33 -3.11
C LYS A 61 7.00 23.42 -4.30
N LEU A 62 6.78 22.15 -4.03
CA LEU A 62 6.53 21.13 -5.07
C LEU A 62 5.16 20.47 -4.89
N PRO A 63 4.04 21.21 -5.04
CA PRO A 63 2.70 20.67 -4.87
C PRO A 63 2.28 19.81 -6.06
N ILE A 64 3.01 18.73 -6.31
CA ILE A 64 2.75 17.79 -7.39
C ILE A 64 1.99 16.58 -6.84
N VAL A 65 0.92 16.17 -7.51
CA VAL A 65 0.29 14.87 -7.28
C VAL A 65 0.55 14.01 -8.51
N LEU A 66 1.41 13.01 -8.35
CA LEU A 66 1.67 11.99 -9.35
C LEU A 66 0.76 10.80 -9.06
N ARG A 67 -0.26 10.60 -9.89
CA ARG A 67 -1.16 9.45 -9.85
C ARG A 67 -0.56 8.31 -10.65
N VAL A 68 -0.46 7.14 -10.05
CA VAL A 68 0.05 5.93 -10.70
C VAL A 68 -0.84 4.75 -10.35
N SER A 69 -1.19 3.93 -11.34
CA SER A 69 -1.99 2.75 -11.08
C SER A 69 -1.13 1.50 -10.85
N VAL A 70 -1.62 0.66 -9.95
CA VAL A 70 -1.20 -0.73 -9.79
C VAL A 70 -2.21 -1.57 -10.55
N GLY A 71 -1.77 -2.25 -11.61
CA GLY A 71 -2.62 -3.06 -12.46
C GLY A 71 -2.94 -4.43 -11.86
N SER A 72 -3.83 -5.13 -12.53
CA SER A 72 -4.16 -6.53 -12.29
C SER A 72 -4.71 -7.12 -13.58
N LYS A 73 -4.42 -8.37 -13.86
CA LYS A 73 -4.83 -9.09 -15.08
C LYS A 73 -4.18 -8.58 -16.37
N TYR A 74 -3.11 -7.83 -16.26
CA TYR A 74 -2.39 -7.25 -17.40
C TYR A 74 -0.99 -7.85 -17.59
N GLY A 75 -0.64 -8.88 -16.80
CA GLY A 75 0.66 -9.57 -16.85
C GLY A 75 1.81 -8.74 -16.34
N ALA A 76 3.03 -9.19 -16.62
CA ALA A 76 4.25 -8.73 -16.00
C ALA A 76 4.54 -7.23 -16.12
N GLN A 77 4.13 -6.59 -17.21
CA GLN A 77 4.53 -5.21 -17.50
C GLN A 77 3.54 -4.13 -17.04
N HIS A 78 2.38 -4.53 -16.48
CA HIS A 78 1.33 -3.59 -16.08
C HIS A 78 0.68 -3.93 -14.73
N SER A 79 1.27 -4.81 -13.93
CA SER A 79 0.63 -5.30 -12.71
C SER A 79 1.55 -5.31 -11.48
N GLN A 80 2.67 -4.61 -11.55
CA GLN A 80 3.57 -4.48 -10.41
C GLN A 80 3.08 -3.43 -9.42
N ASP A 81 3.56 -3.52 -8.18
CA ASP A 81 3.38 -2.50 -7.14
C ASP A 81 4.76 -1.97 -6.74
N TRP A 82 5.06 -0.72 -7.12
CA TRP A 82 6.31 -0.05 -6.82
C TRP A 82 6.20 0.94 -5.66
N SER A 83 5.20 0.81 -4.82
CA SER A 83 5.01 1.69 -3.67
C SER A 83 6.20 1.69 -2.71
N ALA A 84 6.86 0.54 -2.54
CA ALA A 84 8.07 0.42 -1.73
C ALA A 84 9.24 1.25 -2.26
N LEU A 85 9.43 1.35 -3.58
CA LEU A 85 10.46 2.18 -4.19
C LEU A 85 10.24 3.67 -3.86
N CYS A 86 9.00 4.13 -3.98
CA CYS A 86 8.64 5.51 -3.64
C CYS A 86 8.78 5.77 -2.13
N ALA A 87 8.40 4.81 -1.30
CA ALA A 87 8.51 4.92 0.16
C ALA A 87 9.97 4.96 0.65
N HIS A 88 10.90 4.38 -0.13
CA HIS A 88 12.34 4.43 0.17
C HIS A 88 12.94 5.82 -0.08
N VAL A 89 12.33 6.69 -0.90
CA VAL A 89 12.90 7.98 -1.32
C VAL A 89 12.46 9.10 -0.37
N PRO A 90 13.37 9.65 0.48
CA PRO A 90 13.05 10.79 1.32
C PRO A 90 12.60 12.00 0.50
N GLY A 91 11.57 12.70 0.96
CA GLY A 91 10.99 13.86 0.30
C GLY A 91 9.71 13.57 -0.47
N LEU A 92 9.38 12.31 -0.73
CA LEU A 92 8.09 11.89 -1.27
C LEU A 92 7.09 11.53 -0.17
N LYS A 93 5.84 11.93 -0.34
CA LYS A 93 4.70 11.31 0.36
C LYS A 93 4.15 10.20 -0.52
N VAL A 94 3.78 9.08 0.10
CA VAL A 94 3.27 7.90 -0.61
C VAL A 94 1.91 7.54 -0.06
N VAL A 95 0.89 7.67 -0.89
CA VAL A 95 -0.52 7.48 -0.53
C VAL A 95 -1.09 6.32 -1.34
N PHE A 96 -1.80 5.41 -0.69
CA PHE A 96 -2.40 4.25 -1.34
C PHE A 96 -3.77 3.93 -0.73
N PRO A 97 -4.84 4.63 -1.12
CA PRO A 97 -6.18 4.40 -0.59
C PRO A 97 -6.75 3.05 -1.01
N ALA A 98 -7.58 2.48 -0.15
CA ALA A 98 -8.26 1.22 -0.40
C ALA A 98 -9.78 1.37 -0.62
N THR A 99 -10.37 2.52 -0.28
CA THR A 99 -11.82 2.74 -0.38
C THR A 99 -12.15 4.02 -1.13
N PRO A 100 -13.34 4.15 -1.74
CA PRO A 100 -13.78 5.41 -2.36
C PRO A 100 -13.76 6.60 -1.41
N TYR A 101 -14.15 6.40 -0.14
CA TYR A 101 -14.06 7.42 0.90
C TYR A 101 -12.62 7.87 1.12
N SER A 102 -11.69 6.94 1.31
CA SER A 102 -10.27 7.25 1.51
C SER A 102 -9.67 7.92 0.27
N ALA A 103 -10.00 7.44 -0.93
CA ALA A 103 -9.50 8.00 -2.18
C ALA A 103 -9.87 9.48 -2.35
N LYS A 104 -11.15 9.82 -2.16
CA LYS A 104 -11.62 11.21 -2.24
C LYS A 104 -10.95 12.11 -1.21
N GLY A 105 -10.94 11.70 0.06
CA GLY A 105 -10.42 12.54 1.15
C GLY A 105 -8.91 12.72 1.11
N LEU A 106 -8.16 11.68 0.75
CA LEU A 106 -6.70 11.73 0.63
C LEU A 106 -6.26 12.51 -0.61
N LEU A 107 -6.96 12.36 -1.74
CA LEU A 107 -6.68 13.15 -2.94
C LEU A 107 -6.91 14.65 -2.65
N ALA A 108 -8.00 15.00 -1.98
CA ALA A 108 -8.27 16.37 -1.56
C ALA A 108 -7.17 16.93 -0.63
N ALA A 109 -6.65 16.10 0.28
CA ALA A 109 -5.53 16.46 1.15
C ALA A 109 -4.24 16.65 0.36
N ALA A 110 -3.91 15.73 -0.55
CA ALA A 110 -2.73 15.82 -1.41
C ALA A 110 -2.73 17.09 -2.26
N LEU A 111 -3.87 17.41 -2.90
CA LEU A 111 -4.02 18.60 -3.74
C LEU A 111 -3.93 19.92 -2.99
N SER A 112 -4.19 19.93 -1.69
CA SER A 112 -4.10 21.13 -0.86
C SER A 112 -2.75 21.27 -0.14
N GLY A 113 -1.90 20.26 -0.19
CA GLY A 113 -0.54 20.27 0.37
C GLY A 113 0.46 21.05 -0.49
N ASN A 114 1.70 21.14 -0.01
CA ASN A 114 2.81 21.79 -0.71
C ASN A 114 3.96 20.82 -1.03
N ASP A 115 3.81 19.55 -0.64
CA ASP A 115 4.82 18.52 -0.83
C ASP A 115 4.43 17.60 -1.99
N PRO A 116 5.41 16.98 -2.68
CA PRO A 116 5.11 16.03 -3.72
C PRO A 116 4.50 14.74 -3.15
N VAL A 117 3.45 14.29 -3.80
CA VAL A 117 2.71 13.08 -3.42
C VAL A 117 2.70 12.10 -4.60
N VAL A 118 3.14 10.87 -4.36
CA VAL A 118 2.85 9.75 -5.26
C VAL A 118 1.60 9.05 -4.75
N PHE A 119 0.56 9.07 -5.57
CA PHE A 119 -0.77 8.59 -5.24
C PHE A 119 -1.03 7.29 -6.00
N PHE A 120 -0.88 6.16 -5.31
CA PHE A 120 -1.11 4.84 -5.87
C PHE A 120 -2.60 4.52 -5.94
N GLU A 121 -3.02 3.89 -7.02
CA GLU A 121 -4.41 3.50 -7.26
C GLU A 121 -4.46 2.06 -7.77
N SER A 122 -5.11 1.16 -7.03
CA SER A 122 -5.33 -0.19 -7.53
C SER A 122 -6.47 -0.22 -8.53
N GLN A 123 -6.22 -0.69 -9.75
CA GLN A 123 -7.26 -0.81 -10.78
C GLN A 123 -8.37 -1.79 -10.40
N LEU A 124 -8.10 -2.75 -9.52
CA LEU A 124 -9.14 -3.63 -8.96
C LEU A 124 -10.24 -2.87 -8.22
N LEU A 125 -9.93 -1.65 -7.75
CA LEU A 125 -10.83 -0.85 -6.94
C LEU A 125 -11.63 0.20 -7.73
N TYR A 126 -11.34 0.44 -9.01
CA TYR A 126 -12.00 1.50 -9.79
C TYR A 126 -13.52 1.36 -9.90
N ASN A 127 -14.03 0.12 -9.88
CA ASN A 127 -15.46 -0.15 -9.94
C ASN A 127 -16.06 -0.54 -8.58
N GLN A 128 -15.31 -0.37 -7.48
CA GLN A 128 -15.82 -0.67 -6.14
C GLN A 128 -16.70 0.47 -5.62
N THR A 129 -17.80 0.10 -4.99
CA THR A 129 -18.62 1.04 -4.22
C THR A 129 -18.12 1.12 -2.78
N GLU A 130 -18.42 2.22 -2.09
CA GLU A 130 -18.09 2.36 -0.67
C GLU A 130 -18.97 1.43 0.18
N ILE A 131 -18.32 0.57 0.96
CA ILE A 131 -18.99 -0.41 1.83
C ILE A 131 -18.55 -0.31 3.29
N PHE A 132 -17.50 0.44 3.59
CA PHE A 132 -16.94 0.55 4.95
C PHE A 132 -17.39 1.83 5.67
N GLN A 133 -17.64 2.91 4.92
CA GLN A 133 -18.09 4.17 5.49
C GLN A 133 -19.62 4.19 5.61
N PRO A 134 -20.20 4.28 6.82
CA PRO A 134 -21.63 4.45 6.99
C PRO A 134 -22.15 5.66 6.21
N GLY A 135 -23.19 5.48 5.43
CA GLY A 135 -23.76 6.52 4.57
C GLY A 135 -23.00 6.74 3.24
N GLY A 136 -21.97 5.94 2.96
CA GLY A 136 -21.22 6.03 1.71
C GLY A 136 -20.23 7.19 1.66
N VAL A 137 -19.85 7.62 0.45
CA VAL A 137 -18.95 8.76 0.25
C VAL A 137 -19.74 10.07 0.36
N PRO A 138 -19.42 10.98 1.31
CA PRO A 138 -20.09 12.27 1.41
C PRO A 138 -19.96 13.08 0.11
N ALA A 139 -21.03 13.77 -0.29
CA ALA A 139 -21.02 14.66 -1.46
C ALA A 139 -20.14 15.90 -1.22
N GLU A 140 -20.13 16.40 -0.01
CA GLU A 140 -19.39 17.58 0.42
C GLU A 140 -17.87 17.36 0.29
N TYR A 141 -17.14 18.48 0.25
CA TYR A 141 -15.70 18.48 0.29
C TYR A 141 -15.20 18.09 1.70
N TYR A 142 -14.28 17.16 1.77
CA TYR A 142 -13.57 16.81 2.99
C TYR A 142 -12.14 16.38 2.69
N LYS A 143 -11.29 16.41 3.70
CA LYS A 143 -9.91 15.91 3.66
C LYS A 143 -9.72 14.83 4.71
N LEU A 144 -8.90 13.86 4.39
CA LEU A 144 -8.36 12.93 5.37
C LEU A 144 -6.88 13.25 5.59
N PRO A 145 -6.40 13.21 6.84
CA PRO A 145 -5.00 13.47 7.12
C PRO A 145 -4.12 12.39 6.50
N ILE A 146 -3.11 12.83 5.74
CA ILE A 146 -2.08 11.93 5.20
C ILE A 146 -1.22 11.47 6.37
N GLY A 147 -1.03 10.16 6.49
CA GLY A 147 -0.28 9.53 7.58
C GLY A 147 -1.15 8.78 8.59
N GLU A 148 -2.48 8.97 8.55
CA GLU A 148 -3.38 8.37 9.53
C GLU A 148 -4.06 7.10 8.97
N PRO A 149 -3.72 5.90 9.49
CA PRO A 149 -4.43 4.67 9.17
C PRO A 149 -5.85 4.68 9.75
N ALA A 150 -6.70 3.78 9.26
CA ALA A 150 -8.06 3.62 9.76
C ALA A 150 -8.35 2.19 10.19
N ILE A 151 -8.96 2.02 11.36
CA ILE A 151 -9.54 0.74 11.77
C ILE A 151 -10.83 0.56 10.96
N ILE A 152 -10.83 -0.42 10.08
CA ILE A 152 -11.98 -0.76 9.23
C ILE A 152 -12.90 -1.75 9.95
N GLN A 153 -12.32 -2.67 10.67
CA GLN A 153 -13.02 -3.65 11.47
C GLN A 153 -12.32 -3.79 12.82
N PRO A 154 -13.02 -3.61 13.95
CA PRO A 154 -12.44 -3.83 15.27
C PRO A 154 -12.25 -5.34 15.56
N GLY A 155 -11.24 -5.67 16.36
CA GLY A 155 -10.95 -7.03 16.79
C GLY A 155 -10.06 -7.07 18.05
N SER A 156 -9.88 -8.27 18.63
CA SER A 156 -9.17 -8.45 19.90
C SER A 156 -8.05 -9.48 19.89
N ASP A 157 -7.96 -10.35 18.85
CA ASP A 157 -7.10 -11.53 18.89
C ASP A 157 -5.97 -11.53 17.87
N LEU A 158 -6.12 -10.74 16.80
CA LEU A 158 -5.15 -10.57 15.72
C LEU A 158 -5.31 -9.18 15.10
N THR A 159 -4.21 -8.50 14.80
CA THR A 159 -4.18 -7.29 13.98
C THR A 159 -3.74 -7.63 12.56
N ILE A 160 -4.46 -7.14 11.55
CA ILE A 160 -4.04 -7.19 10.15
C ILE A 160 -3.94 -5.76 9.62
N LEU A 161 -2.74 -5.35 9.15
CA LEU A 161 -2.51 -4.09 8.43
C LEU A 161 -2.43 -4.37 6.93
N THR A 162 -3.15 -3.56 6.13
CA THR A 162 -3.12 -3.68 4.66
C THR A 162 -3.06 -2.33 3.96
N PHE A 163 -2.78 -2.38 2.64
CA PHE A 163 -2.81 -1.24 1.72
C PHE A 163 -3.52 -1.63 0.42
N GLY A 164 -4.22 -0.68 -0.21
CA GLY A 164 -4.87 -0.89 -1.50
C GLY A 164 -5.88 -2.04 -1.52
N ALA A 165 -5.90 -2.81 -2.60
CA ALA A 165 -6.90 -3.88 -2.82
C ALA A 165 -6.84 -5.04 -1.80
N THR A 166 -5.69 -5.22 -1.15
CA THR A 166 -5.49 -6.28 -0.15
C THR A 166 -6.45 -6.12 1.04
N LEU A 167 -6.97 -4.90 1.30
CA LEU A 167 -7.96 -4.65 2.36
C LEU A 167 -9.18 -5.58 2.25
N TYR A 168 -9.73 -5.74 1.06
CA TYR A 168 -10.93 -6.55 0.86
C TYR A 168 -10.68 -8.03 1.13
N ARG A 169 -9.48 -8.50 0.79
CA ARG A 169 -9.06 -9.90 1.06
C ARG A 169 -8.79 -10.12 2.54
N ALA A 170 -8.24 -9.13 3.25
CA ALA A 170 -8.06 -9.17 4.70
C ALA A 170 -9.39 -9.21 5.45
N VAL A 171 -10.39 -8.43 5.02
CA VAL A 171 -11.75 -8.49 5.60
C VAL A 171 -12.42 -9.84 5.34
N ALA A 172 -12.23 -10.42 4.15
CA ALA A 172 -12.71 -11.77 3.87
C ALA A 172 -12.02 -12.83 4.75
N ALA A 173 -10.69 -12.73 4.92
CA ALA A 173 -9.95 -13.59 5.83
C ALA A 173 -10.40 -13.42 7.29
N ALA A 174 -10.63 -12.18 7.75
CA ALA A 174 -11.12 -11.90 9.10
C ALA A 174 -12.47 -12.57 9.37
N LYS A 175 -13.36 -12.60 8.38
CA LYS A 175 -14.62 -13.36 8.46
C LYS A 175 -14.36 -14.86 8.63
N GLU A 176 -13.46 -15.46 7.83
CA GLU A 176 -13.12 -16.87 7.94
C GLU A 176 -12.47 -17.20 9.30
N PHE A 177 -11.55 -16.37 9.79
CA PHE A 177 -10.96 -16.51 11.13
C PHE A 177 -12.05 -16.57 12.20
N LYS A 178 -13.05 -15.69 12.13
CA LYS A 178 -14.14 -15.64 13.09
C LYS A 178 -15.06 -16.86 13.01
N GLU A 179 -15.48 -17.22 11.79
CA GLU A 179 -16.46 -18.29 11.58
C GLU A 179 -15.88 -19.69 11.87
N LYS A 180 -14.62 -19.92 11.46
CA LYS A 180 -14.00 -21.26 11.58
C LYS A 180 -13.25 -21.47 12.88
N PHE A 181 -12.64 -20.41 13.46
CA PHE A 181 -11.71 -20.53 14.57
C PHE A 181 -12.07 -19.65 15.77
N GLY A 182 -13.10 -18.84 15.69
CA GLY A 182 -13.51 -17.93 16.75
C GLY A 182 -12.58 -16.72 16.95
N ILE A 183 -11.56 -16.54 16.10
CA ILE A 183 -10.55 -15.48 16.21
C ILE A 183 -11.13 -14.15 15.74
N SER A 184 -11.08 -13.13 16.60
CA SER A 184 -11.55 -11.77 16.34
C SER A 184 -10.41 -10.93 15.77
N VAL A 185 -10.51 -10.54 14.50
CA VAL A 185 -9.46 -9.82 13.77
C VAL A 185 -9.75 -8.35 13.70
N GLU A 186 -8.79 -7.50 14.12
CA GLU A 186 -8.79 -6.08 13.82
C GLU A 186 -8.13 -5.83 12.48
N VAL A 187 -8.87 -5.23 11.53
CA VAL A 187 -8.37 -4.93 10.19
C VAL A 187 -8.15 -3.43 10.06
N ILE A 188 -6.92 -3.05 9.70
CA ILE A 188 -6.47 -1.66 9.55
C ILE A 188 -6.14 -1.40 8.08
N ASP A 189 -6.77 -0.37 7.50
CA ASP A 189 -6.34 0.26 6.23
C ASP A 189 -5.22 1.26 6.53
N GLY A 190 -4.02 1.00 6.04
CA GLY A 190 -2.86 1.88 6.23
C GLY A 190 -2.99 3.21 5.51
N ARG A 191 -3.72 3.29 4.40
CA ARG A 191 -4.00 4.48 3.59
C ARG A 191 -2.76 5.18 3.02
N THR A 192 -1.69 5.24 3.79
CA THR A 192 -0.44 5.93 3.44
C THR A 192 0.76 5.15 3.94
N LEU A 193 1.77 5.00 3.08
CA LEU A 193 3.03 4.39 3.48
C LEU A 193 3.96 5.44 4.12
N VAL A 194 4.03 6.64 3.53
CA VAL A 194 4.89 7.74 4.00
C VAL A 194 4.11 9.06 3.96
N PRO A 195 3.97 9.75 5.09
CA PRO A 195 4.25 9.30 6.46
C PRO A 195 3.28 8.20 6.92
N PHE A 196 3.60 7.53 8.03
CA PHE A 196 2.73 6.53 8.65
C PHE A 196 2.69 6.70 10.17
N ASN A 197 1.51 6.80 10.75
CA ASN A 197 1.33 6.88 12.19
C ASN A 197 1.41 5.48 12.84
N HIS A 198 2.60 5.12 13.30
CA HIS A 198 2.86 3.83 13.93
C HIS A 198 2.13 3.64 15.26
N ALA A 199 1.72 4.72 15.95
CA ALA A 199 1.05 4.62 17.25
C ALA A 199 -0.28 3.87 17.14
N VAL A 200 -1.07 4.13 16.08
CA VAL A 200 -2.35 3.44 15.87
C VAL A 200 -2.15 1.92 15.72
N LEU A 201 -1.13 1.52 14.95
CA LEU A 201 -0.81 0.11 14.78
C LEU A 201 -0.24 -0.51 16.06
N ALA A 202 0.64 0.21 16.77
CA ALA A 202 1.20 -0.25 18.04
C ALA A 202 0.11 -0.45 19.10
N ASP A 203 -0.86 0.44 19.20
CA ASP A 203 -1.97 0.31 20.16
C ASP A 203 -2.88 -0.88 19.82
N SER A 204 -3.08 -1.17 18.54
CA SER A 204 -3.76 -2.40 18.10
C SER A 204 -2.97 -3.64 18.50
N VAL A 205 -1.66 -3.67 18.24
CA VAL A 205 -0.78 -4.79 18.59
C VAL A 205 -0.72 -5.02 20.11
N LYS A 206 -0.66 -3.96 20.92
CA LYS A 206 -0.71 -4.07 22.39
C LYS A 206 -1.99 -4.76 22.89
N LYS A 207 -3.08 -4.63 22.14
CA LYS A 207 -4.36 -5.28 22.47
C LYS A 207 -4.41 -6.72 21.99
N THR A 208 -3.88 -7.02 20.79
CA THR A 208 -4.08 -8.30 20.11
C THR A 208 -2.92 -9.28 20.26
N GLY A 209 -1.71 -8.80 20.55
CA GLY A 209 -0.49 -9.59 20.67
C GLY A 209 0.07 -10.13 19.36
N LYS A 210 -0.67 -10.04 18.24
CA LYS A 210 -0.34 -10.70 16.97
C LYS A 210 -0.53 -9.76 15.80
N LEU A 211 0.40 -9.80 14.84
CA LEU A 211 0.41 -8.88 13.70
C LEU A 211 0.69 -9.60 12.39
N ILE A 212 -0.20 -9.42 11.42
CA ILE A 212 0.03 -9.72 10.00
C ILE A 212 0.02 -8.39 9.22
N LEU A 213 1.02 -8.18 8.37
CA LEU A 213 1.07 -7.07 7.44
C LEU A 213 0.97 -7.63 6.02
N ALA A 214 0.08 -7.08 5.19
CA ALA A 214 -0.14 -7.60 3.85
C ALA A 214 -0.33 -6.51 2.79
N SER A 215 0.24 -6.71 1.60
CA SER A 215 0.01 -5.87 0.42
C SER A 215 0.23 -6.66 -0.88
N ASP A 216 -0.14 -6.05 -2.01
CA ASP A 216 0.10 -6.63 -3.34
C ASP A 216 1.53 -6.35 -3.85
N ALA A 217 2.35 -5.61 -3.11
CA ALA A 217 3.77 -5.45 -3.42
C ALA A 217 4.52 -6.78 -3.26
N CYS A 218 5.55 -6.99 -4.08
CA CYS A 218 6.48 -8.11 -3.89
C CYS A 218 6.94 -8.14 -2.42
N GLU A 219 6.89 -9.30 -1.79
CA GLU A 219 7.24 -9.43 -0.37
C GLU A 219 8.67 -8.98 -0.11
N ARG A 220 9.61 -9.42 -0.96
CA ARG A 220 11.02 -9.02 -0.87
C ARG A 220 11.19 -7.52 -1.08
N GLY A 221 11.76 -6.85 -0.07
CA GLY A 221 11.98 -5.40 -0.12
C GLY A 221 10.71 -4.57 0.06
N SER A 222 9.59 -5.18 0.42
CA SER A 222 8.36 -4.48 0.75
C SER A 222 8.55 -3.51 1.92
N TYR A 223 7.89 -2.36 1.86
CA TYR A 223 7.87 -1.39 2.97
C TYR A 223 7.22 -1.95 4.25
N LEU A 224 6.44 -3.03 4.13
CA LEU A 224 5.86 -3.75 5.27
C LEU A 224 6.93 -4.28 6.23
N HIS A 225 8.09 -4.70 5.73
CA HIS A 225 9.22 -5.12 6.59
C HIS A 225 9.76 -3.96 7.43
N THR A 226 9.77 -2.73 6.89
CA THR A 226 10.13 -1.54 7.65
C THR A 226 9.13 -1.28 8.77
N ILE A 227 7.83 -1.35 8.48
CA ILE A 227 6.77 -1.20 9.48
C ILE A 227 6.85 -2.31 10.53
N ALA A 228 7.03 -3.57 10.11
CA ALA A 228 7.18 -4.71 11.01
C ALA A 228 8.36 -4.53 11.98
N SER A 229 9.51 -4.09 11.47
CA SER A 229 10.70 -3.79 12.28
C SER A 229 10.44 -2.68 13.29
N GLN A 230 9.78 -1.60 12.88
CA GLN A 230 9.44 -0.49 13.78
C GLN A 230 8.44 -0.91 14.87
N ILE A 231 7.42 -1.67 14.52
CA ILE A 231 6.45 -2.20 15.52
C ILE A 231 7.12 -3.18 16.46
N SER A 232 8.05 -4.02 15.98
CA SER A 232 8.83 -4.90 16.84
C SER A 232 9.67 -4.13 17.87
N GLN A 233 10.11 -2.91 17.56
CA GLN A 233 10.82 -2.06 18.53
C GLN A 233 9.87 -1.35 19.50
N ILE A 234 8.72 -0.86 19.01
CA ILE A 234 7.78 -0.05 19.79
C ILE A 234 6.92 -0.91 20.73
N ALA A 235 6.56 -2.13 20.30
CA ALA A 235 5.60 -3.00 20.98
C ALA A 235 6.16 -4.40 21.26
N PHE A 236 7.48 -4.55 21.42
CA PHE A 236 8.16 -5.83 21.61
C PHE A 236 7.54 -6.67 22.74
N ASP A 237 7.34 -6.04 23.90
CA ASP A 237 6.84 -6.71 25.11
C ASP A 237 5.37 -7.18 25.02
N TYR A 238 4.69 -6.79 23.93
CA TYR A 238 3.28 -7.13 23.70
C TYR A 238 3.10 -8.14 22.56
N LEU A 239 4.17 -8.53 21.87
CA LEU A 239 4.11 -9.47 20.76
C LEU A 239 4.20 -10.91 21.25
N ASP A 240 3.17 -11.72 20.97
CA ASP A 240 3.14 -13.17 21.22
C ASP A 240 3.93 -13.97 20.17
N ALA A 241 4.17 -13.36 18.99
CA ALA A 241 4.92 -13.93 17.88
C ALA A 241 5.57 -12.82 17.06
N PRO A 242 6.62 -13.11 16.25
CA PRO A 242 7.16 -12.14 15.32
C PRO A 242 6.08 -11.64 14.36
N PRO A 243 6.10 -10.33 13.97
CA PRO A 243 5.20 -9.82 12.93
C PRO A 243 5.36 -10.60 11.63
N CYS A 244 4.26 -11.09 11.08
CA CYS A 244 4.23 -11.83 9.84
C CYS A 244 3.99 -10.89 8.67
N VAL A 245 4.84 -10.94 7.64
CA VAL A 245 4.69 -10.15 6.42
C VAL A 245 4.24 -11.06 5.29
N ILE A 246 3.20 -10.65 4.56
CA ILE A 246 2.69 -11.35 3.38
C ILE A 246 2.69 -10.35 2.22
N GLY A 247 3.37 -10.69 1.15
CA GLY A 247 3.37 -9.93 -0.10
C GLY A 247 3.01 -10.79 -1.30
N ALA A 248 3.00 -10.18 -2.47
CA ALA A 248 3.05 -10.96 -3.69
C ALA A 248 4.31 -11.83 -3.72
N ALA A 249 4.24 -12.96 -4.39
CA ALA A 249 5.37 -13.88 -4.51
C ALA A 249 6.61 -13.15 -5.06
N ASN A 250 7.79 -13.58 -4.63
CA ASN A 250 9.08 -13.04 -5.10
C ASN A 250 9.36 -13.50 -6.54
N TRP A 251 8.47 -13.18 -7.44
CA TRP A 251 8.41 -13.64 -8.81
C TRP A 251 7.98 -12.53 -9.76
N ILE A 252 8.14 -12.75 -11.06
CA ILE A 252 7.55 -11.90 -12.09
C ILE A 252 6.03 -12.11 -12.08
N VAL A 253 5.25 -11.02 -12.17
CA VAL A 253 3.78 -11.10 -12.20
C VAL A 253 3.33 -12.03 -13.34
N PRO A 254 2.60 -13.11 -13.04
CA PRO A 254 2.20 -14.08 -14.02
C PRO A 254 0.99 -13.61 -14.86
N PRO A 255 0.56 -14.40 -15.87
CA PRO A 255 -0.74 -14.21 -16.52
C PRO A 255 -1.91 -14.22 -15.54
N ALA A 256 -3.01 -13.58 -15.92
CA ALA A 256 -4.19 -13.36 -15.06
C ALA A 256 -4.74 -14.62 -14.40
N GLU A 257 -4.66 -15.77 -15.09
CA GLU A 257 -5.14 -17.05 -14.61
C GLU A 257 -4.37 -17.60 -13.40
N MET A 258 -3.13 -17.11 -13.20
CA MET A 258 -2.23 -17.52 -12.11
C MET A 258 -2.10 -16.46 -11.01
N GLU A 259 -2.80 -15.35 -11.10
CA GLU A 259 -2.70 -14.27 -10.08
C GLU A 259 -3.14 -14.72 -8.69
N ARG A 260 -3.96 -15.76 -8.59
CA ARG A 260 -4.39 -16.34 -7.32
C ARG A 260 -3.24 -16.97 -6.52
N GLU A 261 -2.26 -17.52 -7.19
CA GLU A 261 -1.06 -18.12 -6.60
C GLU A 261 0.02 -17.07 -6.35
N TYR A 262 -0.14 -15.89 -6.92
CA TYR A 262 0.85 -14.82 -6.87
C TYR A 262 0.54 -13.76 -5.80
N PHE A 263 -0.69 -13.21 -5.79
CA PHE A 263 -1.08 -12.18 -4.84
C PHE A 263 -1.62 -12.79 -3.52
N PRO A 264 -1.49 -12.08 -2.39
CA PRO A 264 -2.12 -12.49 -1.14
C PRO A 264 -3.63 -12.65 -1.30
N MET A 265 -4.14 -13.84 -1.03
CA MET A 265 -5.57 -14.19 -1.07
C MET A 265 -6.08 -14.42 0.36
N PRO A 266 -7.39 -14.51 0.62
CA PRO A 266 -7.90 -14.74 1.98
C PRO A 266 -7.25 -15.93 2.70
N PHE A 267 -7.03 -17.06 2.01
CA PHE A 267 -6.35 -18.21 2.57
C PHE A 267 -4.89 -17.93 2.96
N SER A 268 -4.20 -17.00 2.28
CA SER A 268 -2.80 -16.68 2.59
C SER A 268 -2.63 -16.12 4.00
N PHE A 269 -3.65 -15.42 4.52
CA PHE A 269 -3.65 -14.93 5.92
C PHE A 269 -3.80 -16.08 6.91
N LEU A 270 -4.64 -17.08 6.58
CA LEU A 270 -4.83 -18.26 7.42
C LEU A 270 -3.58 -19.15 7.40
N ASP A 271 -3.00 -19.37 6.22
CA ASP A 271 -1.75 -20.12 6.05
C ASP A 271 -0.62 -19.48 6.89
N ALA A 272 -0.44 -18.16 6.74
CA ALA A 272 0.58 -17.42 7.46
C ALA A 272 0.37 -17.44 8.98
N TYR A 273 -0.87 -17.25 9.43
CA TYR A 273 -1.20 -17.39 10.87
C TYR A 273 -0.88 -18.79 11.38
N HIS A 274 -1.35 -19.83 10.67
CA HIS A 274 -1.14 -21.23 11.05
C HIS A 274 0.34 -21.62 11.14
N GLN A 275 1.13 -21.15 10.18
CA GLN A 275 2.54 -21.52 10.05
C GLN A 275 3.48 -20.70 10.93
N GLN A 276 3.17 -19.41 11.14
CA GLN A 276 4.13 -18.46 11.72
C GLN A 276 3.69 -17.88 13.08
N ILE A 277 2.38 -17.93 13.41
CA ILE A 277 1.85 -17.35 14.64
C ILE A 277 1.37 -18.43 15.60
N ALA A 278 0.34 -19.19 15.21
CA ALA A 278 -0.20 -20.27 16.04
C ALA A 278 -0.96 -21.30 15.20
N PRO A 279 -0.83 -22.59 15.47
CA PRO A 279 -1.57 -23.63 14.76
C PRO A 279 -3.08 -23.43 14.85
N LEU A 280 -3.78 -23.48 13.73
CA LEU A 280 -5.24 -23.47 13.64
C LEU A 280 -5.77 -24.91 13.70
N PRO A 281 -6.65 -25.26 14.65
CA PRO A 281 -7.14 -26.62 14.80
C PRO A 281 -7.86 -27.13 13.55
N GLY A 282 -7.42 -28.27 13.01
CA GLY A 282 -8.05 -28.89 11.83
C GLY A 282 -7.84 -28.13 10.51
N TYR A 283 -6.99 -27.13 10.49
CA TYR A 283 -6.65 -26.39 9.27
C TYR A 283 -5.51 -27.07 8.52
N THR A 284 -5.64 -27.13 7.21
CA THR A 284 -4.57 -27.57 6.31
C THR A 284 -4.24 -26.40 5.40
N PRO A 285 -2.98 -25.90 5.39
CA PRO A 285 -2.58 -24.81 4.50
C PRO A 285 -2.83 -25.11 3.03
N VAL A 286 -3.28 -24.11 2.31
CA VAL A 286 -3.53 -24.19 0.86
C VAL A 286 -2.22 -24.23 0.08
N PHE A 287 -1.27 -23.41 0.53
CA PHE A 287 0.11 -23.39 0.01
C PHE A 287 1.09 -23.60 1.16
N PRO A 288 1.28 -24.86 1.58
CA PRO A 288 2.26 -25.16 2.60
C PRO A 288 3.67 -24.91 2.04
N ARG A 289 4.34 -23.89 2.58
CA ARG A 289 5.75 -23.63 2.31
C ARG A 289 6.55 -23.98 3.54
N THR A 290 7.55 -24.82 3.38
CA THR A 290 8.56 -25.01 4.42
C THR A 290 9.47 -23.79 4.52
N PRO A 291 10.12 -23.53 5.68
CA PRO A 291 11.14 -22.50 5.77
C PRO A 291 12.25 -22.65 4.73
N GLU A 292 12.62 -23.88 4.39
CA GLU A 292 13.63 -24.21 3.39
C GLU A 292 13.17 -23.82 1.98
N GLU A 293 11.92 -24.11 1.61
CA GLU A 293 11.36 -23.73 0.32
C GLU A 293 11.31 -22.21 0.19
N PHE A 294 10.87 -21.50 1.24
CA PHE A 294 10.86 -20.05 1.27
C PHE A 294 12.28 -19.47 1.07
N ILE A 295 13.29 -19.99 1.77
CA ILE A 295 14.69 -19.57 1.64
C ILE A 295 15.19 -19.87 0.22
N TYR A 296 14.84 -21.03 -0.33
CA TYR A 296 15.29 -21.42 -1.65
C TYR A 296 14.73 -20.51 -2.75
N GLU A 297 13.42 -20.23 -2.73
CA GLU A 297 12.76 -19.31 -3.67
C GLU A 297 13.37 -17.90 -3.60
N ASN A 298 13.60 -17.37 -2.39
CA ASN A 298 14.22 -16.06 -2.21
C ASN A 298 15.69 -16.03 -2.68
N LYS A 299 16.41 -17.15 -2.56
CA LYS A 299 17.80 -17.26 -2.99
C LYS A 299 17.96 -17.26 -4.50
N LEU A 300 17.01 -17.83 -5.22
CA LEU A 300 17.05 -17.88 -6.70
C LEU A 300 16.78 -16.52 -7.35
N GLY A 301 16.15 -15.58 -6.64
CA GLY A 301 15.94 -14.22 -7.12
C GLY A 301 14.91 -14.10 -8.26
N VAL A 302 14.15 -15.15 -8.53
CA VAL A 302 13.09 -15.19 -9.54
C VAL A 302 11.74 -15.24 -8.87
#